data_a6c38ad8fad743fe168efa47856d4602
#
_entry.id   a6c38ad8fad743fe168efa47856d4602
#
_cell.length_a   1.000
_cell.length_b   1.000
_cell.length_c   1.000
_cell.angle_alpha   90.00
_cell.angle_beta   90.00
_cell.angle_gamma   90.00
#
_symmetry.space_group_name_H-M   'P 1'
#
loop_
_entity.id
_entity.type
_entity.pdbx_description
1 polymer ?
#
loop_
_entity_poly.entity_id
_entity_poly.type
_entity_poly.pdbx_seq_one_letter_code
_entity_poly.pdbx_strand_id
1 'polypeptide(L)'
;VYMVVAWSGYTFVLNMVGLHAASLVALRHYTDALRKAYSLFWIVGTLGAIQFPVVGLQPIKSAEQIGPMFVFFGLNVIGYGEMLIRKQKLQGDRKKAWQLRIRVYTGAATIASAICAALAPTGWFGPLSVRVRGLFIKHTQTGNPLVDSVAEHQPGTADAYERYLHGSMFTTAPIGFLFAVAHFFAHVNPQSLFLPLYACVAYYFANRMVRLIIFLGPIAASLCGIAVGYAVDDLHKICKKYAVRYLEGKSILFHVDEEKKKADEPPAKISNTKMKKKHSNNNMSSSSPEAKSKDSFVNDPRRALSKIYHSNVSVLFRLTLLCLGLAKFATNWPSFMKYSHDMAQGMSMPSVMFKGQLQDGRVILVRDYMDAYEWVRENTPEDARVMAWWDYGYQITGIANRTSIADGNTWNHEHIANLARTLTAPEDEAYDVIRHLADYVLVWTGGGSDDMAKSPHLFRIGAS
;
A
#
# COMPACT_ATOMS: atom_id res chain seq x y z
N VAL A 1 10.46 -12.96 1.79
CA VAL A 1 10.93 -14.11 0.99
C VAL A 1 9.76 -14.77 0.28
N TYR A 2 8.74 -15.29 0.99
CA TYR A 2 7.58 -15.97 0.37
C TYR A 2 6.91 -15.11 -0.71
N MET A 3 6.62 -13.84 -0.43
CA MET A 3 5.97 -12.94 -1.38
C MET A 3 6.79 -12.71 -2.64
N VAL A 4 8.13 -12.68 -2.53
CA VAL A 4 9.05 -12.53 -3.67
C VAL A 4 8.92 -13.70 -4.66
N VAL A 5 8.79 -14.91 -4.13
CA VAL A 5 8.67 -16.13 -4.94
C VAL A 5 7.28 -16.25 -5.57
N ALA A 6 6.26 -15.79 -4.83
CA ALA A 6 4.87 -15.96 -5.24
C ALA A 6 4.42 -14.92 -6.29
N TRP A 7 4.92 -13.67 -6.22
CA TRP A 7 4.41 -12.59 -7.09
C TRP A 7 5.35 -11.39 -7.14
N SER A 8 5.58 -10.87 -8.34
CA SER A 8 6.41 -9.67 -8.59
C SER A 8 5.90 -8.39 -7.90
N GLY A 9 4.64 -8.34 -7.48
CA GLY A 9 4.06 -7.23 -6.70
C GLY A 9 4.71 -7.00 -5.34
N TYR A 10 5.55 -7.91 -4.84
CA TYR A 10 6.36 -7.70 -3.64
C TYR A 10 7.20 -6.43 -3.70
N THR A 11 7.60 -6.01 -4.89
CA THR A 11 8.40 -4.79 -5.12
C THR A 11 7.71 -3.56 -4.54
N PHE A 12 6.38 -3.46 -4.63
CA PHE A 12 5.63 -2.39 -4.01
C PHE A 12 5.81 -2.38 -2.49
N VAL A 13 5.61 -3.53 -1.83
CA VAL A 13 5.72 -3.63 -0.37
C VAL A 13 7.15 -3.37 0.11
N LEU A 14 8.14 -3.91 -0.62
CA LEU A 14 9.55 -3.68 -0.31
C LEU A 14 9.91 -2.20 -0.37
N ASN A 15 9.48 -1.50 -1.41
CA ASN A 15 9.69 -0.06 -1.56
C ASN A 15 8.92 0.75 -0.50
N MET A 16 7.72 0.31 -0.10
CA MET A 16 6.95 0.97 0.97
C MET A 16 7.66 0.90 2.33
N VAL A 17 8.23 -0.25 2.68
CA VAL A 17 9.03 -0.39 3.92
C VAL A 17 10.27 0.52 3.86
N GLY A 18 10.95 0.56 2.69
CA GLY A 18 12.07 1.47 2.46
C GLY A 18 11.66 2.95 2.57
N LEU A 19 10.58 3.33 1.91
CA LEU A 19 10.06 4.70 1.94
C LEU A 19 9.68 5.13 3.37
N HIS A 20 9.04 4.26 4.14
CA HIS A 20 8.72 4.54 5.54
C HIS A 20 9.99 4.78 6.36
N ALA A 21 10.99 3.89 6.26
CA ALA A 21 12.26 4.06 6.97
C ALA A 21 12.98 5.37 6.56
N ALA A 22 13.00 5.69 5.27
CA ALA A 22 13.56 6.96 4.77
C ALA A 22 12.79 8.18 5.29
N SER A 23 11.46 8.11 5.33
CA SER A 23 10.60 9.18 5.86
C SER A 23 10.83 9.42 7.34
N LEU A 24 11.03 8.36 8.14
CA LEU A 24 11.40 8.51 9.55
C LEU A 24 12.72 9.22 9.73
N VAL A 25 13.72 8.93 8.89
CA VAL A 25 14.99 9.64 8.91
C VAL A 25 14.82 11.11 8.53
N ALA A 26 14.05 11.39 7.49
CA ALA A 26 13.76 12.77 7.03
C ALA A 26 13.06 13.60 8.13
N LEU A 27 12.16 12.97 8.88
CA LEU A 27 11.47 13.56 10.03
C LEU A 27 12.32 13.58 11.32
N ARG A 28 13.62 13.26 11.24
CA ARG A 28 14.56 13.21 12.37
C ARG A 28 14.25 12.17 13.45
N HIS A 29 13.53 11.13 13.10
CA HIS A 29 13.24 9.98 13.97
C HIS A 29 14.21 8.79 13.77
N TYR A 30 15.46 9.08 13.39
CA TYR A 30 16.49 8.05 13.31
C TYR A 30 16.77 7.44 14.68
N THR A 31 16.79 6.11 14.77
CA THR A 31 17.19 5.34 15.95
C THR A 31 18.08 4.18 15.54
N ASP A 32 18.98 3.74 16.44
CA ASP A 32 19.78 2.53 16.21
C ASP A 32 18.92 1.27 16.08
N ALA A 33 17.74 1.24 16.73
CA ALA A 33 16.78 0.16 16.60
C ALA A 33 16.20 0.10 15.17
N LEU A 34 15.80 1.25 14.60
CA LEU A 34 15.35 1.34 13.20
C LEU A 34 16.42 0.83 12.23
N ARG A 35 17.67 1.28 12.39
CA ARG A 35 18.81 0.85 11.57
C ARG A 35 19.00 -0.67 11.64
N LYS A 36 19.04 -1.25 12.84
CA LYS A 36 19.24 -2.69 13.04
C LYS A 36 18.08 -3.50 12.46
N ALA A 37 16.87 -3.10 12.74
CA ALA A 37 15.65 -3.78 12.24
C ALA A 37 15.60 -3.76 10.72
N TYR A 38 15.82 -2.60 10.10
CA TYR A 38 15.82 -2.47 8.64
C TYR A 38 16.99 -3.24 7.99
N SER A 39 18.18 -3.19 8.60
CA SER A 39 19.33 -3.94 8.09
C SER A 39 19.08 -5.44 8.14
N LEU A 40 18.52 -5.96 9.23
CA LEU A 40 18.17 -7.37 9.36
C LEU A 40 17.10 -7.76 8.33
N PHE A 41 16.05 -6.95 8.19
CA PHE A 41 14.98 -7.13 7.21
C PHE A 41 15.56 -7.22 5.79
N TRP A 42 16.42 -6.27 5.39
CA TRP A 42 16.98 -6.22 4.04
C TRP A 42 17.95 -7.38 3.77
N ILE A 43 18.88 -7.65 4.71
CA ILE A 43 19.88 -8.74 4.55
C ILE A 43 19.18 -10.09 4.47
N VAL A 44 18.34 -10.43 5.46
CA VAL A 44 17.67 -11.74 5.51
C VAL A 44 16.69 -11.88 4.34
N GLY A 45 15.96 -10.82 4.01
CA GLY A 45 15.04 -10.79 2.88
C GLY A 45 15.75 -11.03 1.55
N THR A 46 16.85 -10.31 1.30
CA THR A 46 17.65 -10.44 0.06
C THR A 46 18.33 -11.79 -0.03
N LEU A 47 19.04 -12.23 1.02
CA LEU A 47 19.73 -13.53 1.04
C LEU A 47 18.75 -14.70 0.89
N GLY A 48 17.56 -14.61 1.50
CA GLY A 48 16.53 -15.62 1.32
C GLY A 48 15.91 -15.60 -0.07
N ALA A 49 15.75 -14.42 -0.68
CA ALA A 49 15.14 -14.29 -2.02
C ALA A 49 16.04 -14.84 -3.13
N ILE A 50 17.35 -14.57 -3.08
CA ILE A 50 18.30 -15.02 -4.13
C ILE A 50 18.52 -16.55 -4.15
N GLN A 51 18.06 -17.28 -3.13
CA GLN A 51 18.13 -18.75 -3.11
C GLN A 51 17.17 -19.40 -4.11
N PHE A 52 16.15 -18.66 -4.56
CA PHE A 52 15.17 -19.18 -5.51
C PHE A 52 15.61 -18.88 -6.94
N PRO A 53 15.79 -19.90 -7.80
CA PRO A 53 16.28 -19.72 -9.17
C PRO A 53 15.44 -18.74 -10.00
N VAL A 54 14.12 -18.73 -9.83
CA VAL A 54 13.19 -17.81 -10.52
C VAL A 54 13.43 -16.35 -10.15
N VAL A 55 13.92 -16.07 -8.96
CA VAL A 55 14.24 -14.73 -8.47
C VAL A 55 15.68 -14.35 -8.82
N GLY A 56 16.61 -15.28 -8.60
CA GLY A 56 18.04 -15.08 -8.88
C GLY A 56 18.56 -13.79 -8.23
N LEU A 57 19.36 -13.04 -8.96
CA LEU A 57 19.97 -11.79 -8.50
C LEU A 57 19.09 -10.54 -8.70
N GLN A 58 17.82 -10.68 -9.05
CA GLN A 58 16.90 -9.55 -9.25
C GLN A 58 16.88 -8.55 -8.08
N PRO A 59 16.88 -8.98 -6.80
CA PRO A 59 16.85 -8.06 -5.65
C PRO A 59 18.00 -7.04 -5.61
N ILE A 60 19.11 -7.32 -6.27
CA ILE A 60 20.31 -6.45 -6.29
C ILE A 60 20.64 -5.89 -7.68
N LYS A 61 19.96 -6.37 -8.74
CA LYS A 61 20.18 -5.93 -10.12
C LYS A 61 19.03 -5.07 -10.65
N SER A 62 17.81 -5.28 -10.18
CA SER A 62 16.64 -4.58 -10.70
C SER A 62 16.64 -3.13 -10.25
N ALA A 63 16.50 -2.19 -11.19
CA ALA A 63 16.31 -0.77 -10.92
C ALA A 63 15.10 -0.48 -10.03
N GLU A 64 14.08 -1.36 -10.05
CA GLU A 64 12.86 -1.24 -9.25
C GLU A 64 13.10 -1.50 -7.76
N GLN A 65 14.19 -2.14 -7.38
CA GLN A 65 14.55 -2.52 -6.01
C GLN A 65 15.75 -1.75 -5.46
N ILE A 66 16.31 -0.86 -6.25
CA ILE A 66 17.44 -0.02 -5.84
C ILE A 66 17.09 0.88 -4.64
N GLY A 67 15.86 1.41 -4.57
CA GLY A 67 15.41 2.28 -3.49
C GLY A 67 15.63 1.69 -2.10
N PRO A 68 15.08 0.52 -1.77
CA PRO A 68 15.33 -0.18 -0.50
C PRO A 68 16.81 -0.46 -0.20
N MET A 69 17.61 -0.76 -1.22
CA MET A 69 19.05 -0.94 -1.08
C MET A 69 19.75 0.36 -0.68
N PHE A 70 19.41 1.48 -1.30
CA PHE A 70 19.96 2.78 -0.90
C PHE A 70 19.55 3.18 0.51
N VAL A 71 18.33 2.86 0.94
CA VAL A 71 17.90 3.09 2.32
C VAL A 71 18.73 2.24 3.29
N PHE A 72 19.01 0.98 2.96
CA PHE A 72 19.86 0.12 3.77
C PHE A 72 21.26 0.72 3.95
N PHE A 73 21.92 1.09 2.86
CA PHE A 73 23.24 1.72 2.94
C PHE A 73 23.19 3.07 3.66
N GLY A 74 22.20 3.91 3.35
CA GLY A 74 22.01 5.22 3.97
C GLY A 74 21.87 5.15 5.49
N LEU A 75 21.02 4.25 6.00
CA LEU A 75 20.86 4.03 7.44
C LEU A 75 22.16 3.58 8.12
N ASN A 76 22.94 2.72 7.46
CA ASN A 76 24.22 2.26 8.00
C ASN A 76 25.29 3.34 7.96
N VAL A 77 25.33 4.19 6.93
CA VAL A 77 26.22 5.38 6.86
C VAL A 77 25.88 6.37 7.97
N ILE A 78 24.58 6.63 8.21
CA ILE A 78 24.15 7.47 9.33
C ILE A 78 24.61 6.86 10.66
N GLY A 79 24.37 5.56 10.86
CA GLY A 79 24.78 4.85 12.07
C GLY A 79 26.28 4.90 12.31
N TYR A 80 27.07 4.76 11.24
CA TYR A 80 28.51 4.89 11.30
C TYR A 80 28.94 6.31 11.70
N GLY A 81 28.33 7.33 11.12
CA GLY A 81 28.58 8.73 11.51
C GLY A 81 28.28 8.99 12.98
N GLU A 82 27.14 8.52 13.49
CA GLU A 82 26.79 8.66 14.92
C GLU A 82 27.74 7.87 15.83
N MET A 83 28.19 6.70 15.41
CA MET A 83 29.20 5.92 16.15
C MET A 83 30.54 6.67 16.25
N LEU A 84 31.01 7.29 15.17
CA LEU A 84 32.22 8.09 15.16
C LEU A 84 32.11 9.32 16.07
N ILE A 85 30.96 10.02 16.07
CA ILE A 85 30.70 11.16 16.96
C ILE A 85 30.78 10.74 18.42
N ARG A 86 30.20 9.57 18.76
CA ARG A 86 30.29 9.01 20.12
C ARG A 86 31.74 8.65 20.49
N LYS A 87 32.47 7.98 19.59
CA LYS A 87 33.84 7.56 19.80
C LYS A 87 34.80 8.74 20.01
N GLN A 88 34.60 9.83 19.26
CA GLN A 88 35.41 11.06 19.35
C GLN A 88 34.91 12.03 20.42
N LYS A 89 33.88 11.65 21.20
CA LYS A 89 33.28 12.46 22.27
C LYS A 89 32.82 13.86 21.81
N LEU A 90 32.38 13.98 20.56
CA LEU A 90 31.95 15.25 19.96
C LEU A 90 30.47 15.60 20.22
N GLN A 91 29.81 14.89 21.11
CA GLN A 91 28.37 15.08 21.40
C GLN A 91 28.03 16.49 21.92
N GLY A 92 28.96 17.14 22.59
CA GLY A 92 28.82 18.53 23.12
C GLY A 92 29.14 19.60 22.07
N ASP A 93 29.88 19.31 21.02
CA ASP A 93 30.31 20.27 20.00
C ASP A 93 29.50 20.09 18.71
N ARG A 94 28.38 20.80 18.62
CA ARG A 94 27.48 20.71 17.46
C ARG A 94 28.16 21.00 16.12
N LYS A 95 29.13 21.94 16.09
CA LYS A 95 29.80 22.34 14.84
C LYS A 95 30.73 21.22 14.34
N LYS A 96 31.57 20.66 15.23
CA LYS A 96 32.46 19.54 14.86
C LYS A 96 31.67 18.27 14.52
N ALA A 97 30.64 17.96 15.30
CA ALA A 97 29.75 16.83 15.00
C ALA A 97 29.08 16.96 13.62
N TRP A 98 28.60 18.16 13.26
CA TRP A 98 28.03 18.43 11.95
C TRP A 98 29.06 18.30 10.82
N GLN A 99 30.27 18.85 11.00
CA GLN A 99 31.37 18.71 10.04
C GLN A 99 31.75 17.24 9.82
N LEU A 100 31.77 16.44 10.88
CA LEU A 100 32.07 15.01 10.78
C LEU A 100 30.94 14.26 10.02
N ARG A 101 29.66 14.58 10.30
CA ARG A 101 28.55 14.02 9.53
C ARG A 101 28.67 14.33 8.05
N ILE A 102 28.93 15.60 7.69
CA ILE A 102 29.12 15.98 6.28
C ILE A 102 30.24 15.18 5.64
N ARG A 103 31.41 15.08 6.28
CA ARG A 103 32.55 14.30 5.74
C ARG A 103 32.20 12.84 5.51
N VAL A 104 31.51 12.20 6.46
CA VAL A 104 31.08 10.80 6.34
C VAL A 104 30.07 10.64 5.20
N TYR A 105 29.08 11.51 5.13
CA TYR A 105 28.03 11.42 4.11
C TYR A 105 28.53 11.73 2.72
N THR A 106 29.38 12.75 2.56
CA THR A 106 29.98 13.06 1.26
C THR A 106 30.96 11.97 0.82
N GLY A 107 31.78 11.45 1.72
CA GLY A 107 32.67 10.32 1.43
C GLY A 107 31.90 9.07 0.98
N ALA A 108 30.83 8.71 1.71
CA ALA A 108 29.97 7.59 1.33
C ALA A 108 29.27 7.82 -0.01
N ALA A 109 28.77 9.03 -0.27
CA ALA A 109 28.14 9.39 -1.55
C ALA A 109 29.14 9.31 -2.70
N THR A 110 30.39 9.79 -2.51
CA THR A 110 31.44 9.69 -3.54
C THR A 110 31.77 8.23 -3.86
N ILE A 111 31.93 7.38 -2.83
CA ILE A 111 32.17 5.94 -3.03
C ILE A 111 31.00 5.28 -3.78
N ALA A 112 29.77 5.55 -3.35
CA ALA A 112 28.57 5.02 -4.00
C ALA A 112 28.47 5.45 -5.47
N SER A 113 28.73 6.74 -5.75
CA SER A 113 28.74 7.28 -7.13
C SER A 113 29.83 6.63 -7.98
N ALA A 114 31.00 6.39 -7.43
CA ALA A 114 32.10 5.72 -8.13
C ALA A 114 31.74 4.25 -8.47
N ILE A 115 31.13 3.53 -7.52
CA ILE A 115 30.66 2.16 -7.73
C ILE A 115 29.56 2.15 -8.81
N CYS A 116 28.58 3.04 -8.73
CA CYS A 116 27.52 3.15 -9.75
C CYS A 116 28.08 3.47 -11.13
N ALA A 117 29.06 4.40 -11.23
CA ALA A 117 29.72 4.74 -12.50
C ALA A 117 30.51 3.58 -13.07
N ALA A 118 31.17 2.77 -12.23
CA ALA A 118 31.89 1.57 -12.66
C ALA A 118 30.96 0.45 -13.12
N LEU A 119 29.78 0.32 -12.50
CA LEU A 119 28.81 -0.72 -12.84
C LEU A 119 27.89 -0.34 -14.02
N ALA A 120 27.67 0.97 -14.26
CA ALA A 120 26.79 1.43 -15.33
C ALA A 120 27.13 0.86 -16.72
N PRO A 121 28.40 0.87 -17.19
CA PRO A 121 28.73 0.34 -18.50
C PRO A 121 28.65 -1.20 -18.58
N THR A 122 28.62 -1.90 -17.45
CA THR A 122 28.51 -3.38 -17.42
C THR A 122 27.08 -3.87 -17.62
N GLY A 123 26.08 -2.95 -17.66
CA GLY A 123 24.67 -3.34 -17.69
C GLY A 123 24.19 -4.04 -16.41
N TRP A 124 24.93 -3.94 -15.31
CA TRP A 124 24.58 -4.59 -14.03
C TRP A 124 23.17 -4.21 -13.56
N PHE A 125 22.84 -2.93 -13.62
CA PHE A 125 21.49 -2.47 -13.36
C PHE A 125 20.70 -2.49 -14.65
N GLY A 126 19.72 -3.39 -14.72
CA GLY A 126 18.79 -3.43 -15.84
C GLY A 126 17.99 -2.13 -15.97
N PRO A 127 17.44 -1.81 -17.15
CA PRO A 127 16.55 -0.67 -17.31
C PRO A 127 15.30 -0.85 -16.47
N LEU A 128 14.68 0.27 -16.05
CA LEU A 128 13.32 0.23 -15.49
C LEU A 128 12.39 -0.43 -16.51
N SER A 129 11.59 -1.40 -16.07
CA SER A 129 10.61 -2.02 -16.94
C SER A 129 9.66 -0.96 -17.50
N VAL A 130 9.19 -1.16 -18.73
CA VAL A 130 8.25 -0.25 -19.39
C VAL A 130 7.01 -0.02 -18.53
N ARG A 131 6.54 -1.07 -17.84
CA ARG A 131 5.40 -1.02 -16.93
C ARG A 131 5.64 -0.07 -15.74
N VAL A 132 6.80 -0.15 -15.10
CA VAL A 132 7.13 0.71 -13.95
C VAL A 132 7.39 2.14 -14.41
N ARG A 133 8.04 2.33 -15.55
CA ARG A 133 8.23 3.65 -16.15
C ARG A 133 6.89 4.34 -16.43
N GLY A 134 5.89 3.59 -16.93
CA GLY A 134 4.53 4.08 -17.18
C GLY A 134 3.77 4.54 -15.93
N LEU A 135 4.15 4.06 -14.72
CA LEU A 135 3.55 4.52 -13.46
C LEU A 135 3.96 5.96 -13.09
N PHE A 136 5.14 6.40 -13.51
CA PHE A 136 5.67 7.73 -13.18
C PHE A 136 5.46 8.76 -14.30
N ILE A 137 5.53 8.32 -15.55
CA ILE A 137 5.36 9.19 -16.72
C ILE A 137 3.91 9.03 -17.20
N LYS A 138 3.23 10.16 -17.47
CA LYS A 138 1.90 10.14 -18.08
C LYS A 138 2.03 9.55 -19.48
N HIS A 139 1.69 8.28 -19.63
CA HIS A 139 1.55 7.65 -20.92
C HIS A 139 0.09 7.30 -21.18
N THR A 140 -0.45 7.85 -22.21
CA THR A 140 -1.68 7.36 -22.83
C THR A 140 -1.41 6.14 -23.70
N GLN A 141 -0.14 5.94 -24.09
CA GLN A 141 0.30 4.77 -24.86
C GLN A 141 1.78 4.51 -24.52
N THR A 142 2.09 3.28 -24.09
CA THR A 142 3.47 2.87 -23.81
C THR A 142 4.29 2.65 -25.08
N GLY A 143 3.60 2.64 -26.24
CA GLY A 143 4.17 2.26 -27.53
C GLY A 143 4.30 0.76 -27.72
N ASN A 144 3.91 -0.04 -26.71
CA ASN A 144 3.84 -1.50 -26.81
C ASN A 144 2.37 -1.93 -26.86
N PRO A 145 1.88 -2.41 -28.00
CA PRO A 145 0.47 -2.78 -28.17
C PRO A 145 0.01 -3.85 -27.17
N LEU A 146 0.90 -4.74 -26.75
CA LEU A 146 0.60 -5.77 -25.75
C LEU A 146 0.26 -5.16 -24.40
N VAL A 147 1.08 -4.22 -23.92
CA VAL A 147 0.89 -3.55 -22.62
C VAL A 147 -0.34 -2.65 -22.66
N ASP A 148 -0.54 -1.94 -23.78
CA ASP A 148 -1.61 -0.96 -23.92
C ASP A 148 -3.01 -1.62 -24.08
N SER A 149 -3.06 -2.88 -24.49
CA SER A 149 -4.32 -3.62 -24.67
C SER A 149 -4.86 -4.25 -23.40
N VAL A 150 -4.02 -4.44 -22.39
CA VAL A 150 -4.45 -5.10 -21.15
C VAL A 150 -5.28 -4.12 -20.30
N ALA A 151 -6.57 -4.46 -20.10
CA ALA A 151 -7.51 -3.63 -19.35
C ALA A 151 -7.02 -3.30 -17.93
N GLU A 152 -6.28 -4.22 -17.30
CA GLU A 152 -5.70 -4.04 -15.97
C GLU A 152 -4.64 -2.93 -15.90
N HIS A 153 -4.01 -2.59 -17.02
CA HIS A 153 -2.97 -1.56 -17.09
C HIS A 153 -3.54 -0.16 -17.29
N GLN A 154 -4.84 -0.04 -17.54
CA GLN A 154 -5.51 1.24 -17.69
C GLN A 154 -5.61 1.97 -16.34
N PRO A 155 -5.71 3.31 -16.34
CA PRO A 155 -5.93 4.10 -15.14
C PRO A 155 -7.17 3.65 -14.37
N GLY A 156 -7.13 3.70 -13.04
CA GLY A 156 -8.28 3.42 -12.18
C GLY A 156 -9.41 4.42 -12.42
N THR A 157 -10.61 3.91 -12.69
CA THR A 157 -11.85 4.70 -12.83
C THR A 157 -12.66 4.68 -11.54
N ALA A 158 -13.60 5.62 -11.38
CA ALA A 158 -14.51 5.64 -10.23
C ALA A 158 -15.29 4.33 -10.11
N ASP A 159 -15.77 3.77 -11.24
CA ASP A 159 -16.49 2.50 -11.28
C ASP A 159 -15.62 1.32 -10.82
N ALA A 160 -14.31 1.34 -11.16
CA ALA A 160 -13.39 0.32 -10.69
C ALA A 160 -13.22 0.39 -9.16
N TYR A 161 -13.09 1.59 -8.59
CA TYR A 161 -13.02 1.76 -7.13
C TYR A 161 -14.31 1.29 -6.44
N GLU A 162 -15.47 1.63 -6.99
CA GLU A 162 -16.75 1.18 -6.44
C GLU A 162 -16.90 -0.33 -6.52
N ARG A 163 -16.48 -0.94 -7.62
CA ARG A 163 -16.50 -2.40 -7.83
C ARG A 163 -15.56 -3.14 -6.84
N TYR A 164 -14.33 -2.66 -6.65
CA TYR A 164 -13.34 -3.38 -5.83
C TYR A 164 -13.37 -3.01 -4.35
N LEU A 165 -13.79 -1.81 -3.98
CA LEU A 165 -13.84 -1.34 -2.60
C LEU A 165 -15.25 -1.25 -2.03
N HIS A 166 -16.29 -1.39 -2.85
CA HIS A 166 -17.68 -1.09 -2.53
C HIS A 166 -17.89 0.37 -2.07
N GLY A 167 -19.06 0.95 -2.38
CA GLY A 167 -19.33 2.36 -2.10
C GLY A 167 -19.22 2.77 -0.64
N SER A 168 -19.53 1.87 0.30
CA SER A 168 -19.38 2.15 1.74
C SER A 168 -17.93 2.31 2.18
N MET A 169 -17.02 1.46 1.66
CA MET A 169 -15.59 1.56 1.98
C MET A 169 -14.96 2.78 1.29
N PHE A 170 -15.33 3.02 0.04
CA PHE A 170 -14.86 4.16 -0.74
C PHE A 170 -15.18 5.50 -0.06
N THR A 171 -16.37 5.62 0.56
CA THR A 171 -16.78 6.84 1.28
C THR A 171 -16.22 6.95 2.69
N THR A 172 -15.97 5.84 3.39
CA THR A 172 -15.54 5.83 4.80
C THR A 172 -14.02 5.90 4.96
N ALA A 173 -13.26 5.29 4.06
CA ALA A 173 -11.79 5.27 4.13
C ALA A 173 -11.15 6.67 4.16
N PRO A 174 -11.59 7.68 3.38
CA PRO A 174 -11.08 9.04 3.47
C PRO A 174 -11.24 9.68 4.86
N ILE A 175 -12.34 9.38 5.56
CA ILE A 175 -12.57 9.86 6.94
C ILE A 175 -11.53 9.25 7.88
N GLY A 176 -11.32 7.94 7.77
CA GLY A 176 -10.28 7.25 8.54
C GLY A 176 -8.87 7.74 8.23
N PHE A 177 -8.60 8.09 6.97
CA PHE A 177 -7.34 8.72 6.58
C PHE A 177 -7.12 10.05 7.30
N LEU A 178 -8.12 10.93 7.34
CA LEU A 178 -8.03 12.20 8.06
C LEU A 178 -7.76 11.96 9.56
N PHE A 179 -8.42 10.98 10.18
CA PHE A 179 -8.14 10.62 11.57
C PHE A 179 -6.73 10.08 11.77
N ALA A 180 -6.22 9.23 10.87
CA ALA A 180 -4.86 8.71 10.93
C ALA A 180 -3.82 9.83 10.81
N VAL A 181 -4.02 10.78 9.90
CA VAL A 181 -3.17 11.97 9.74
C VAL A 181 -3.23 12.87 10.97
N ALA A 182 -4.42 13.16 11.48
CA ALA A 182 -4.59 13.95 12.69
C ALA A 182 -3.92 13.30 13.90
N HIS A 183 -4.04 11.98 14.03
CA HIS A 183 -3.38 11.21 15.09
C HIS A 183 -1.85 11.31 14.98
N PHE A 184 -1.30 11.18 13.79
CA PHE A 184 0.14 11.34 13.57
C PHE A 184 0.65 12.71 14.02
N PHE A 185 -0.03 13.80 13.61
CA PHE A 185 0.37 15.15 14.02
C PHE A 185 0.15 15.45 15.51
N ALA A 186 -0.88 14.86 16.12
CA ALA A 186 -1.16 15.05 17.54
C ALA A 186 -0.12 14.37 18.46
N HIS A 187 0.33 13.19 18.10
CA HIS A 187 1.18 12.35 18.95
C HIS A 187 2.62 12.24 18.46
N VAL A 188 2.88 12.65 17.19
CA VAL A 188 4.20 12.56 16.52
C VAL A 188 4.85 11.17 16.71
N ASN A 189 4.03 10.11 16.68
CA ASN A 189 4.51 8.75 16.84
C ASN A 189 5.06 8.24 15.51
N PRO A 190 6.33 7.84 15.42
CA PRO A 190 6.92 7.31 14.18
C PRO A 190 6.14 6.16 13.55
N GLN A 191 5.54 5.31 14.37
CA GLN A 191 4.78 4.14 13.90
C GLN A 191 3.48 4.53 13.19
N SER A 192 2.81 5.61 13.63
CA SER A 192 1.57 6.08 13.02
C SER A 192 1.73 6.72 11.65
N LEU A 193 2.97 7.02 11.22
CA LEU A 193 3.27 7.54 9.88
C LEU A 193 3.02 6.50 8.78
N PHE A 194 3.23 5.21 9.07
CA PHE A 194 3.18 4.17 8.03
C PHE A 194 1.84 4.11 7.31
N LEU A 195 0.76 4.16 8.07
CA LEU A 195 -0.59 4.00 7.52
C LEU A 195 -1.00 5.13 6.54
N PRO A 196 -0.88 6.43 6.89
CA PRO A 196 -1.20 7.50 5.96
C PRO A 196 -0.22 7.56 4.77
N LEU A 197 1.07 7.25 4.99
CA LEU A 197 2.05 7.17 3.91
C LEU A 197 1.68 6.08 2.90
N TYR A 198 1.37 4.88 3.40
CA TYR A 198 0.94 3.77 2.56
C TYR A 198 -0.33 4.13 1.78
N ALA A 199 -1.32 4.73 2.44
CA ALA A 199 -2.57 5.13 1.80
C ALA A 199 -2.34 6.09 0.62
N CYS A 200 -1.51 7.12 0.81
CA CYS A 200 -1.16 8.07 -0.25
C CYS A 200 -0.50 7.38 -1.45
N VAL A 201 0.48 6.51 -1.19
CA VAL A 201 1.24 5.83 -2.25
C VAL A 201 0.36 4.80 -2.96
N ALA A 202 -0.41 4.00 -2.23
CA ALA A 202 -1.31 3.01 -2.82
C ALA A 202 -2.41 3.67 -3.66
N TYR A 203 -2.98 4.78 -3.19
CA TYR A 203 -3.97 5.55 -3.94
C TYR A 203 -3.37 6.16 -5.21
N TYR A 204 -2.16 6.72 -5.13
CA TYR A 204 -1.46 7.25 -6.30
C TYR A 204 -1.28 6.17 -7.39
N PHE A 205 -0.78 4.99 -7.01
CA PHE A 205 -0.54 3.92 -7.98
C PHE A 205 -1.84 3.29 -8.49
N ALA A 206 -2.88 3.16 -7.64
CA ALA A 206 -4.20 2.69 -8.07
C ALA A 206 -4.83 3.61 -9.14
N ASN A 207 -4.61 4.93 -9.06
CA ASN A 207 -5.04 5.87 -10.10
C ASN A 207 -4.24 5.73 -11.40
N ARG A 208 -3.02 5.19 -11.33
CA ARG A 208 -2.19 4.98 -12.53
C ARG A 208 -2.48 3.67 -13.23
N MET A 209 -2.85 2.65 -12.48
CA MET A 209 -3.08 1.32 -12.99
C MET A 209 -4.14 0.63 -12.13
N VAL A 210 -5.27 0.25 -12.72
CA VAL A 210 -6.42 -0.34 -11.99
C VAL A 210 -6.04 -1.61 -11.24
N ARG A 211 -5.14 -2.42 -11.77
CA ARG A 211 -4.60 -3.62 -11.10
C ARG A 211 -4.02 -3.33 -9.71
N LEU A 212 -3.47 -2.12 -9.51
CA LEU A 212 -2.84 -1.75 -8.24
C LEU A 212 -3.82 -1.36 -7.14
N ILE A 213 -5.15 -1.37 -7.42
CA ILE A 213 -6.19 -1.28 -6.39
C ILE A 213 -6.06 -2.41 -5.37
N ILE A 214 -5.47 -3.55 -5.75
CA ILE A 214 -5.18 -4.66 -4.82
C ILE A 214 -4.34 -4.23 -3.61
N PHE A 215 -3.45 -3.26 -3.77
CA PHE A 215 -2.67 -2.70 -2.65
C PHE A 215 -3.48 -1.67 -1.83
N LEU A 216 -4.47 -1.03 -2.45
CA LEU A 216 -5.32 -0.06 -1.77
C LEU A 216 -6.38 -0.73 -0.89
N GLY A 217 -6.86 -1.92 -1.27
CA GLY A 217 -7.92 -2.63 -0.54
C GLY A 217 -7.64 -2.83 0.96
N PRO A 218 -6.51 -3.47 1.34
CA PRO A 218 -6.18 -3.70 2.75
C PRO A 218 -6.04 -2.41 3.56
N ILE A 219 -5.49 -1.36 2.95
CA ILE A 219 -5.31 -0.08 3.64
C ILE A 219 -6.63 0.68 3.77
N ALA A 220 -7.49 0.62 2.75
CA ALA A 220 -8.83 1.20 2.80
C ALA A 220 -9.67 0.53 3.91
N ALA A 221 -9.61 -0.80 4.02
CA ALA A 221 -10.26 -1.53 5.11
C ALA A 221 -9.74 -1.11 6.50
N SER A 222 -8.41 -0.95 6.65
CA SER A 222 -7.79 -0.49 7.89
C SER A 222 -8.22 0.95 8.25
N LEU A 223 -8.30 1.84 7.26
CA LEU A 223 -8.76 3.21 7.45
C LEU A 223 -10.25 3.26 7.82
N CYS A 224 -11.10 2.42 7.21
CA CYS A 224 -12.48 2.27 7.62
C CYS A 224 -12.59 1.81 9.08
N GLY A 225 -11.77 0.83 9.49
CA GLY A 225 -11.68 0.39 10.87
C GLY A 225 -11.29 1.51 11.83
N ILE A 226 -10.38 2.40 11.45
CA ILE A 226 -10.02 3.58 12.23
C ILE A 226 -11.22 4.53 12.36
N ALA A 227 -11.92 4.85 11.26
CA ALA A 227 -13.07 5.75 11.30
C ALA A 227 -14.17 5.20 12.23
N VAL A 228 -14.49 3.91 12.09
CA VAL A 228 -15.49 3.24 12.93
C VAL A 228 -15.02 3.17 14.40
N GLY A 229 -13.75 2.82 14.63
CA GLY A 229 -13.16 2.73 15.97
C GLY A 229 -13.25 4.06 16.72
N TYR A 230 -12.86 5.17 16.09
CA TYR A 230 -13.00 6.50 16.69
C TYR A 230 -14.45 6.85 16.98
N ALA A 231 -15.39 6.51 16.09
CA ALA A 231 -16.81 6.73 16.31
C ALA A 231 -17.34 5.93 17.51
N VAL A 232 -16.98 4.65 17.62
CA VAL A 232 -17.36 3.78 18.73
C VAL A 232 -16.75 4.25 20.06
N ASP A 233 -15.48 4.63 20.04
CA ASP A 233 -14.79 5.16 21.23
C ASP A 233 -15.42 6.47 21.72
N ASP A 234 -15.79 7.36 20.82
CA ASP A 234 -16.46 8.61 21.17
C ASP A 234 -17.85 8.33 21.77
N LEU A 235 -18.61 7.42 21.17
CA LEU A 235 -19.89 6.96 21.70
C LEU A 235 -19.73 6.38 23.11
N HIS A 236 -18.78 5.49 23.30
CA HIS A 236 -18.51 4.89 24.61
C HIS A 236 -18.19 5.95 25.66
N LYS A 237 -17.33 6.92 25.35
CA LYS A 237 -16.99 8.03 26.25
C LYS A 237 -18.21 8.88 26.60
N ILE A 238 -19.04 9.18 25.61
CA ILE A 238 -20.29 9.93 25.81
C ILE A 238 -21.25 9.15 26.71
N CYS A 239 -21.54 7.89 26.36
CA CYS A 239 -22.44 7.03 27.15
C CYS A 239 -21.95 6.87 28.59
N LYS A 240 -20.67 6.61 28.79
CA LYS A 240 -20.06 6.46 30.11
C LYS A 240 -20.21 7.77 30.93
N LYS A 241 -19.96 8.93 30.33
CA LYS A 241 -20.11 10.24 30.98
C LYS A 241 -21.54 10.47 31.45
N TYR A 242 -22.54 10.16 30.63
CA TYR A 242 -23.95 10.37 30.99
C TYR A 242 -24.46 9.30 31.94
N ALA A 243 -24.04 8.05 31.83
CA ALA A 243 -24.39 6.98 32.77
C ALA A 243 -23.89 7.29 34.19
N VAL A 244 -22.63 7.70 34.33
CA VAL A 244 -22.05 8.07 35.63
C VAL A 244 -22.84 9.24 36.25
N ARG A 245 -23.20 10.26 35.44
CA ARG A 245 -24.02 11.39 35.93
C ARG A 245 -25.40 10.99 36.38
N TYR A 246 -26.04 10.11 35.63
CA TYR A 246 -27.35 9.57 36.00
C TYR A 246 -27.29 8.83 37.35
N LEU A 247 -26.27 8.00 37.54
CA LEU A 247 -26.04 7.26 38.78
C LEU A 247 -25.69 8.17 39.96
N GLU A 248 -25.06 9.30 39.72
CA GLU A 248 -24.74 10.31 40.73
C GLU A 248 -25.93 11.28 41.02
N GLY A 249 -27.07 11.07 40.37
CA GLY A 249 -28.26 11.95 40.56
C GLY A 249 -28.07 13.38 40.05
N LYS A 250 -27.06 13.63 39.19
CA LYS A 250 -26.74 14.94 38.62
C LYS A 250 -27.56 15.21 37.36
N SER A 251 -28.00 16.46 37.19
CA SER A 251 -28.74 16.85 35.98
C SER A 251 -27.98 16.55 34.70
N ILE A 252 -28.65 15.93 33.73
CA ILE A 252 -28.09 15.52 32.45
C ILE A 252 -27.97 16.72 31.49
N LEU A 253 -28.83 17.75 31.63
CA LEU A 253 -29.03 18.79 30.63
C LEU A 253 -28.27 20.11 30.86
N PHE A 254 -27.79 20.42 32.09
CA PHE A 254 -27.17 21.71 32.38
C PHE A 254 -25.77 21.59 32.94
N HIS A 255 -24.79 21.89 32.11
CA HIS A 255 -23.34 21.77 32.42
C HIS A 255 -22.61 23.13 32.44
N VAL A 256 -23.29 24.24 32.57
CA VAL A 256 -22.63 25.56 32.49
C VAL A 256 -22.12 26.08 33.84
N ASP A 257 -22.62 25.58 34.97
CA ASP A 257 -22.43 26.26 36.26
C ASP A 257 -21.44 25.61 37.25
N GLU A 258 -21.04 24.33 37.08
CA GLU A 258 -20.15 23.69 38.04
C GLU A 258 -18.64 24.01 37.81
N GLU A 259 -18.24 24.29 36.58
CA GLU A 259 -16.85 24.71 36.31
C GLU A 259 -16.58 26.17 36.76
N LYS A 260 -17.61 27.02 36.76
CA LYS A 260 -17.48 28.39 37.32
C LYS A 260 -17.30 28.37 38.84
N LYS A 261 -17.99 27.48 39.55
CA LYS A 261 -17.86 27.37 41.01
C LYS A 261 -16.53 26.86 41.48
N LYS A 262 -15.86 25.98 40.71
CA LYS A 262 -14.48 25.51 41.03
C LYS A 262 -13.40 26.52 40.68
N ALA A 263 -13.67 27.46 39.78
CA ALA A 263 -12.73 28.53 39.41
C ALA A 263 -12.76 29.72 40.39
N ASP A 264 -13.88 29.89 41.12
CA ASP A 264 -14.11 31.00 42.05
C ASP A 264 -13.88 30.60 43.52
N GLU A 265 -13.55 29.34 43.86
CA GLU A 265 -13.13 28.97 45.22
C GLU A 265 -11.73 29.51 45.50
N PRO A 266 -11.57 30.38 46.55
CA PRO A 266 -10.27 30.86 46.94
C PRO A 266 -9.40 29.69 47.44
N PRO A 267 -8.06 29.67 47.16
CA PRO A 267 -7.20 28.58 47.55
C PRO A 267 -7.26 28.34 49.05
N ALA A 268 -7.59 27.13 49.46
CA ALA A 268 -7.68 26.71 50.85
C ALA A 268 -6.39 27.12 51.62
N LYS A 269 -6.59 27.88 52.73
CA LYS A 269 -5.50 28.24 53.62
C LYS A 269 -4.85 27.00 54.19
N ILE A 270 -3.61 26.74 53.80
CA ILE A 270 -2.77 25.72 54.40
C ILE A 270 -2.46 26.15 55.82
N SER A 271 -2.99 25.45 56.82
CA SER A 271 -2.67 25.65 58.22
C SER A 271 -1.23 25.24 58.48
N ASN A 272 -0.43 26.19 58.94
CA ASN A 272 0.92 25.99 59.39
C ASN A 272 0.99 25.07 60.61
N THR A 273 1.45 23.86 60.46
CA THR A 273 1.95 23.04 61.58
C THR A 273 3.46 23.14 61.63
N LYS A 274 3.93 23.76 62.72
CA LYS A 274 5.35 23.97 63.04
C LYS A 274 6.11 22.64 63.07
N MET A 275 7.24 22.56 62.33
CA MET A 275 8.36 21.71 62.76
C MET A 275 9.70 22.42 62.63
N LYS A 276 10.49 22.21 63.68
CA LYS A 276 11.70 22.91 64.10
C LYS A 276 12.88 22.81 63.14
N LYS A 277 13.61 23.95 63.17
CA LYS A 277 15.00 24.24 62.79
C LYS A 277 16.02 23.08 62.77
N LYS A 278 16.86 23.06 61.72
CA LYS A 278 18.32 22.98 61.92
C LYS A 278 19.04 23.87 60.88
N HIS A 279 19.97 24.64 61.41
CA HIS A 279 20.83 25.60 60.74
C HIS A 279 21.75 24.98 59.68
N SER A 280 21.98 25.67 58.58
CA SER A 280 23.31 25.94 58.07
C SER A 280 23.28 27.14 57.11
N ASN A 281 24.15 28.10 57.36
CA ASN A 281 24.45 29.31 56.59
C ASN A 281 24.93 28.98 55.16
N ASN A 282 24.57 29.76 54.13
CA ASN A 282 25.49 30.68 53.48
C ASN A 282 24.78 31.49 52.36
N ASN A 283 24.96 32.73 52.54
CA ASN A 283 24.98 33.93 51.72
C ASN A 283 24.68 33.92 50.21
N MET A 284 23.88 34.93 49.86
CA MET A 284 24.05 35.95 48.79
C MET A 284 23.54 35.59 47.37
N SER A 285 22.49 36.16 46.92
CA SER A 285 22.38 37.46 46.27
C SER A 285 20.97 37.63 45.67
N SER A 286 20.46 38.82 45.82
CA SER A 286 19.18 39.35 45.37
C SER A 286 19.05 39.34 43.85
N SER A 287 17.96 38.77 43.34
CA SER A 287 17.30 39.25 42.12
C SER A 287 15.79 38.99 42.24
N SER A 288 15.04 40.06 42.15
CA SER A 288 13.59 40.14 42.22
C SER A 288 12.95 39.25 41.15
N PRO A 289 11.85 38.53 41.41
CA PRO A 289 11.08 37.91 40.35
C PRO A 289 10.21 38.99 39.70
N GLU A 290 10.53 39.31 38.45
CA GLU A 290 9.63 40.06 37.58
C GLU A 290 8.25 39.40 37.53
N ALA A 291 7.25 40.22 37.74
CA ALA A 291 5.84 39.91 37.60
C ALA A 291 5.57 39.45 36.16
N LYS A 292 5.50 38.15 35.92
CA LYS A 292 5.00 37.62 34.68
C LYS A 292 3.53 38.04 34.53
N SER A 293 3.27 38.84 33.52
CA SER A 293 1.97 39.41 33.16
C SER A 293 0.90 38.31 33.09
N LYS A 294 -0.23 38.58 33.77
CA LYS A 294 -1.40 37.74 33.80
C LYS A 294 -2.18 37.76 32.47
N ASP A 295 -1.73 38.44 31.42
CA ASP A 295 -2.48 38.71 30.20
C ASP A 295 -2.32 37.69 29.07
N SER A 296 -1.40 36.69 29.19
CA SER A 296 -1.23 35.65 28.17
C SER A 296 -2.18 34.45 28.32
N PHE A 297 -3.12 34.50 29.28
CA PHE A 297 -3.94 33.33 29.67
C PHE A 297 -5.31 33.28 28.94
N VAL A 298 -5.65 34.29 28.12
CA VAL A 298 -7.01 34.44 27.58
C VAL A 298 -7.23 33.79 26.21
N ASN A 299 -6.19 33.50 25.42
CA ASN A 299 -6.33 33.01 24.06
C ASN A 299 -5.53 31.75 23.74
N ASP A 300 -5.71 30.68 24.53
CA ASP A 300 -5.22 29.36 24.11
C ASP A 300 -6.26 28.70 23.18
N PRO A 301 -6.01 28.59 21.88
CA PRO A 301 -6.96 28.00 20.92
C PRO A 301 -7.29 26.54 21.25
N ARG A 302 -6.42 25.82 21.96
CA ARG A 302 -6.67 24.44 22.40
C ARG A 302 -7.76 24.38 23.47
N ARG A 303 -7.80 25.36 24.38
CA ARG A 303 -8.86 25.46 25.41
C ARG A 303 -10.20 25.84 24.81
N ALA A 304 -10.22 26.75 23.85
CA ALA A 304 -11.44 27.11 23.12
C ALA A 304 -12.01 25.91 22.35
N LEU A 305 -11.17 25.19 21.62
CA LEU A 305 -11.56 23.96 20.91
C LEU A 305 -12.05 22.87 21.87
N SER A 306 -11.40 22.69 23.02
CA SER A 306 -11.85 21.74 24.05
C SER A 306 -13.22 22.09 24.61
N LYS A 307 -13.49 23.37 24.87
CA LYS A 307 -14.84 23.83 25.34
C LYS A 307 -15.92 23.56 24.29
N ILE A 308 -15.65 23.86 23.02
CA ILE A 308 -16.57 23.57 21.91
C ILE A 308 -16.79 22.06 21.80
N TYR A 309 -15.76 21.26 21.84
CA TYR A 309 -15.85 19.80 21.73
C TYR A 309 -16.69 19.17 22.84
N HIS A 310 -16.61 19.68 24.08
CA HIS A 310 -17.35 19.18 25.22
C HIS A 310 -18.71 19.87 25.44
N SER A 311 -19.11 20.82 24.59
CA SER A 311 -20.42 21.47 24.67
C SER A 311 -21.54 20.46 24.38
N ASN A 312 -22.70 20.65 25.02
CA ASN A 312 -23.87 19.77 24.82
C ASN A 312 -24.33 19.76 23.36
N VAL A 313 -24.24 20.89 22.67
CA VAL A 313 -24.57 20.99 21.24
C VAL A 313 -23.64 20.13 20.40
N SER A 314 -22.33 20.18 20.63
CA SER A 314 -21.34 19.34 19.93
C SER A 314 -21.55 17.87 20.25
N VAL A 315 -21.88 17.52 21.49
CA VAL A 315 -22.17 16.13 21.89
C VAL A 315 -23.42 15.62 21.16
N LEU A 316 -24.49 16.39 21.15
CA LEU A 316 -25.74 16.03 20.47
C LEU A 316 -25.50 15.88 18.96
N PHE A 317 -24.78 16.81 18.35
CA PHE A 317 -24.45 16.76 16.95
C PHE A 317 -23.64 15.48 16.60
N ARG A 318 -22.62 15.14 17.39
CA ARG A 318 -21.80 13.92 17.20
C ARG A 318 -22.62 12.65 17.40
N LEU A 319 -23.50 12.60 18.41
CA LEU A 319 -24.41 11.47 18.62
C LEU A 319 -25.35 11.30 17.42
N THR A 320 -25.90 12.39 16.92
CA THR A 320 -26.78 12.35 15.74
C THR A 320 -26.04 11.82 14.52
N LEU A 321 -24.85 12.35 14.23
CA LEU A 321 -24.01 11.87 13.12
C LEU A 321 -23.66 10.39 13.28
N LEU A 322 -23.33 9.96 14.49
CA LEU A 322 -22.99 8.57 14.79
C LEU A 322 -24.20 7.64 14.60
N CYS A 323 -25.36 8.02 15.11
CA CYS A 323 -26.59 7.25 14.94
C CYS A 323 -26.97 7.12 13.45
N LEU A 324 -26.86 8.23 12.70
CA LEU A 324 -27.10 8.21 11.25
C LEU A 324 -26.07 7.33 10.53
N GLY A 325 -24.80 7.39 10.92
CA GLY A 325 -23.73 6.55 10.38
C GLY A 325 -23.95 5.06 10.66
N LEU A 326 -24.32 4.72 11.91
CA LEU A 326 -24.65 3.35 12.30
C LEU A 326 -25.90 2.82 11.60
N ALA A 327 -26.95 3.64 11.47
CA ALA A 327 -28.15 3.29 10.74
C ALA A 327 -27.84 3.03 9.26
N LYS A 328 -27.05 3.90 8.62
CA LYS A 328 -26.60 3.71 7.25
C LYS A 328 -25.73 2.46 7.09
N PHE A 329 -24.84 2.19 8.04
CA PHE A 329 -24.03 0.97 8.05
C PHE A 329 -24.92 -0.28 8.17
N ALA A 330 -25.85 -0.30 9.12
CA ALA A 330 -26.76 -1.43 9.33
C ALA A 330 -27.65 -1.70 8.11
N THR A 331 -28.13 -0.65 7.43
CA THR A 331 -28.94 -0.79 6.21
C THR A 331 -28.10 -1.24 5.00
N ASN A 332 -26.83 -0.83 4.92
CA ASN A 332 -25.95 -1.20 3.81
C ASN A 332 -25.26 -2.56 4.01
N TRP A 333 -25.21 -3.08 5.24
CA TRP A 333 -24.51 -4.33 5.55
C TRP A 333 -25.02 -5.54 4.76
N PRO A 334 -26.36 -5.81 4.68
CA PRO A 334 -26.86 -6.91 3.88
C PRO A 334 -26.52 -6.78 2.39
N SER A 335 -26.57 -5.56 1.85
CA SER A 335 -26.20 -5.28 0.46
C SER A 335 -24.71 -5.54 0.23
N PHE A 336 -23.85 -5.13 1.14
CA PHE A 336 -22.42 -5.40 1.09
C PHE A 336 -22.11 -6.91 1.15
N MET A 337 -22.75 -7.63 2.05
CA MET A 337 -22.57 -9.08 2.17
C MET A 337 -22.99 -9.82 0.92
N LYS A 338 -24.15 -9.45 0.35
CA LYS A 338 -24.63 -9.99 -0.92
C LYS A 338 -23.67 -9.67 -2.05
N TYR A 339 -23.27 -8.41 -2.19
CA TYR A 339 -22.31 -7.98 -3.21
C TYR A 339 -20.98 -8.75 -3.12
N SER A 340 -20.43 -8.89 -1.90
CA SER A 340 -19.19 -9.61 -1.69
C SER A 340 -19.31 -11.09 -2.03
N HIS A 341 -20.44 -11.71 -1.69
CA HIS A 341 -20.73 -13.11 -2.03
C HIS A 341 -20.86 -13.30 -3.53
N ASP A 342 -21.70 -12.46 -4.19
CA ASP A 342 -21.94 -12.56 -5.63
C ASP A 342 -20.64 -12.30 -6.42
N MET A 343 -19.83 -11.33 -5.98
CA MET A 343 -18.53 -11.06 -6.59
C MET A 343 -17.57 -12.24 -6.42
N ALA A 344 -17.46 -12.79 -5.20
CA ALA A 344 -16.59 -13.93 -4.94
C ALA A 344 -17.03 -15.16 -5.74
N GLN A 345 -18.32 -15.40 -5.82
CA GLN A 345 -18.87 -16.50 -6.60
C GLN A 345 -18.61 -16.30 -8.09
N GLY A 346 -18.84 -15.10 -8.62
CA GLY A 346 -18.57 -14.78 -10.03
C GLY A 346 -17.10 -14.92 -10.40
N MET A 347 -16.18 -14.48 -9.52
CA MET A 347 -14.74 -14.60 -9.73
C MET A 347 -14.20 -16.03 -9.56
N SER A 348 -14.90 -16.88 -8.80
CA SER A 348 -14.52 -18.29 -8.60
C SER A 348 -15.10 -19.24 -9.63
N MET A 349 -16.03 -18.79 -10.47
CA MET A 349 -16.56 -19.61 -11.56
C MET A 349 -15.50 -19.84 -12.63
N PRO A 350 -15.24 -21.10 -13.04
CA PRO A 350 -14.32 -21.37 -14.12
C PRO A 350 -14.86 -20.80 -15.44
N SER A 351 -14.04 -19.99 -16.12
CA SER A 351 -14.41 -19.39 -17.41
C SER A 351 -14.48 -20.40 -18.57
N VAL A 352 -14.01 -21.63 -18.36
CA VAL A 352 -14.01 -22.72 -19.35
C VAL A 352 -15.39 -23.40 -19.51
N MET A 353 -16.30 -23.17 -18.57
CA MET A 353 -17.70 -23.64 -18.64
C MET A 353 -18.61 -22.55 -18.11
N PHE A 354 -19.69 -22.25 -18.83
CA PHE A 354 -20.66 -21.25 -18.37
C PHE A 354 -22.08 -21.63 -18.83
N LYS A 355 -23.05 -21.15 -18.07
CA LYS A 355 -24.46 -21.32 -18.42
C LYS A 355 -24.86 -20.22 -19.39
N GLY A 356 -25.28 -20.61 -20.60
CA GLY A 356 -25.89 -19.73 -21.58
C GLY A 356 -27.40 -19.88 -21.56
N GLN A 357 -28.14 -18.80 -21.81
CA GLN A 357 -29.59 -18.85 -22.00
C GLN A 357 -29.91 -18.63 -23.46
N LEU A 358 -30.62 -19.60 -24.06
CA LEU A 358 -31.11 -19.50 -25.43
C LEU A 358 -32.29 -18.53 -25.52
N GLN A 359 -32.61 -18.08 -26.73
CA GLN A 359 -33.72 -17.15 -26.97
C GLN A 359 -35.08 -17.73 -26.57
N ASP A 360 -35.22 -19.06 -26.52
CA ASP A 360 -36.41 -19.78 -26.08
C ASP A 360 -36.47 -19.94 -24.52
N GLY A 361 -35.55 -19.36 -23.80
CA GLY A 361 -35.47 -19.40 -22.33
C GLY A 361 -34.79 -20.65 -21.75
N ARG A 362 -34.41 -21.64 -22.57
CA ARG A 362 -33.69 -22.82 -22.09
C ARG A 362 -32.27 -22.45 -21.68
N VAL A 363 -31.84 -22.99 -20.53
CA VAL A 363 -30.48 -22.86 -20.04
C VAL A 363 -29.64 -24.02 -20.53
N ILE A 364 -28.56 -23.72 -21.25
CA ILE A 364 -27.57 -24.71 -21.68
C ILE A 364 -26.28 -24.50 -20.98
N LEU A 365 -25.52 -25.57 -20.74
CA LEU A 365 -24.15 -25.50 -20.25
C LEU A 365 -23.21 -25.53 -21.47
N VAL A 366 -22.54 -24.40 -21.71
CA VAL A 366 -21.52 -24.28 -22.77
C VAL A 366 -20.23 -24.86 -22.22
N ARG A 367 -19.71 -25.89 -22.86
CA ARG A 367 -18.52 -26.64 -22.46
C ARG A 367 -17.42 -26.66 -23.52
N ASP A 368 -17.58 -25.99 -24.62
CA ASP A 368 -16.71 -26.07 -25.79
C ASP A 368 -15.21 -25.95 -25.46
N TYR A 369 -14.87 -25.03 -24.53
CA TYR A 369 -13.49 -24.89 -24.05
C TYR A 369 -13.02 -26.13 -23.30
N MET A 370 -13.84 -26.65 -22.40
CA MET A 370 -13.51 -27.85 -21.62
C MET A 370 -13.34 -29.07 -22.50
N ASP A 371 -14.31 -29.28 -23.40
CA ASP A 371 -14.33 -30.42 -24.30
C ASP A 371 -13.09 -30.39 -25.24
N ALA A 372 -12.67 -29.21 -25.72
CA ALA A 372 -11.48 -29.09 -26.52
C ALA A 372 -10.18 -29.39 -25.74
N TYR A 373 -10.04 -28.92 -24.49
CA TYR A 373 -8.87 -29.26 -23.68
C TYR A 373 -8.85 -30.75 -23.28
N GLU A 374 -10.00 -31.36 -23.02
CA GLU A 374 -10.14 -32.80 -22.80
C GLU A 374 -9.73 -33.57 -24.02
N TRP A 375 -10.20 -33.15 -25.23
CA TRP A 375 -9.77 -33.73 -26.48
C TRP A 375 -8.25 -33.67 -26.71
N VAL A 376 -7.65 -32.54 -26.46
CA VAL A 376 -6.18 -32.37 -26.53
C VAL A 376 -5.47 -33.36 -25.59
N ARG A 377 -5.96 -33.51 -24.35
CA ARG A 377 -5.42 -34.46 -23.39
C ARG A 377 -5.48 -35.91 -23.85
N GLU A 378 -6.57 -36.29 -24.49
CA GLU A 378 -6.86 -37.69 -24.86
C GLU A 378 -6.28 -38.08 -26.21
N ASN A 379 -6.11 -37.11 -27.13
CA ASN A 379 -5.76 -37.40 -28.52
C ASN A 379 -4.35 -36.92 -28.93
N THR A 380 -3.56 -36.41 -28.01
CA THR A 380 -2.17 -35.99 -28.27
C THR A 380 -1.19 -36.73 -27.36
N PRO A 381 0.09 -36.90 -27.74
CA PRO A 381 1.12 -37.45 -26.87
C PRO A 381 1.29 -36.64 -25.58
N GLU A 382 1.72 -37.29 -24.49
CA GLU A 382 1.91 -36.61 -23.18
C GLU A 382 2.97 -35.49 -23.22
N ASP A 383 3.98 -35.64 -24.06
CA ASP A 383 5.06 -34.68 -24.29
C ASP A 383 4.74 -33.64 -25.38
N ALA A 384 3.52 -33.66 -25.94
CA ALA A 384 3.13 -32.74 -26.99
C ALA A 384 3.18 -31.29 -26.52
N ARG A 385 3.76 -30.44 -27.37
CA ARG A 385 3.83 -28.99 -27.20
C ARG A 385 2.71 -28.35 -27.98
N VAL A 386 1.87 -27.55 -27.31
CA VAL A 386 0.71 -26.90 -27.90
C VAL A 386 0.94 -25.39 -27.97
N MET A 387 0.89 -24.84 -29.17
CA MET A 387 0.90 -23.40 -29.42
C MET A 387 -0.54 -22.88 -29.45
N ALA A 388 -0.81 -21.86 -28.66
CA ALA A 388 -2.05 -21.09 -28.70
C ALA A 388 -1.75 -19.65 -28.32
N TRP A 389 -2.69 -18.73 -28.47
CA TRP A 389 -2.52 -17.40 -27.88
C TRP A 389 -2.29 -17.51 -26.37
N TRP A 390 -1.40 -16.70 -25.83
CA TRP A 390 -0.91 -16.82 -24.44
C TRP A 390 -2.01 -16.82 -23.37
N ASP A 391 -3.19 -16.26 -23.68
CA ASP A 391 -4.36 -16.27 -22.78
C ASP A 391 -4.78 -17.68 -22.36
N TYR A 392 -4.53 -18.68 -23.18
CA TYR A 392 -5.01 -20.07 -23.03
C TYR A 392 -3.97 -21.00 -22.39
N GLY A 393 -2.75 -20.53 -22.17
CA GLY A 393 -1.65 -21.37 -21.72
C GLY A 393 -1.88 -22.08 -20.39
N TYR A 394 -2.51 -21.40 -19.43
CA TYR A 394 -2.84 -22.04 -18.16
C TYR A 394 -3.86 -23.19 -18.29
N GLN A 395 -4.83 -23.04 -19.15
CA GLN A 395 -5.83 -24.09 -19.38
C GLN A 395 -5.22 -25.27 -20.12
N ILE A 396 -4.33 -25.02 -21.10
CA ILE A 396 -3.58 -26.08 -21.79
C ILE A 396 -2.76 -26.87 -20.78
N THR A 397 -2.00 -26.19 -19.92
CA THR A 397 -1.19 -26.86 -18.91
C THR A 397 -2.04 -27.53 -17.83
N GLY A 398 -3.06 -26.84 -17.30
CA GLY A 398 -3.83 -27.29 -16.13
C GLY A 398 -4.89 -28.33 -16.45
N ILE A 399 -5.53 -28.25 -17.64
CA ILE A 399 -6.66 -29.12 -18.02
C ILE A 399 -6.19 -30.19 -19.01
N ALA A 400 -5.54 -29.73 -20.10
CA ALA A 400 -5.08 -30.66 -21.12
C ALA A 400 -3.82 -31.41 -20.71
N ASN A 401 -3.12 -30.99 -19.66
CA ASN A 401 -1.85 -31.58 -19.19
C ASN A 401 -0.82 -31.71 -20.32
N ARG A 402 -0.68 -30.62 -21.11
CA ARG A 402 0.30 -30.53 -22.20
C ARG A 402 1.16 -29.29 -22.02
N THR A 403 2.35 -29.33 -22.63
CA THR A 403 3.26 -28.17 -22.60
C THR A 403 2.71 -27.03 -23.44
N SER A 404 2.46 -25.86 -22.83
CA SER A 404 2.09 -24.64 -23.55
C SER A 404 3.34 -23.86 -23.96
N ILE A 405 3.33 -23.27 -25.16
CA ILE A 405 4.42 -22.41 -25.65
C ILE A 405 4.46 -21.07 -24.92
N ALA A 406 3.30 -20.53 -24.56
CA ALA A 406 3.21 -19.29 -23.81
C ALA A 406 1.98 -19.32 -22.89
N ASP A 407 2.04 -18.60 -21.78
CA ASP A 407 0.97 -18.46 -20.81
C ASP A 407 0.97 -17.04 -20.18
N GLY A 408 0.08 -16.79 -19.22
CA GLY A 408 -0.03 -15.50 -18.52
C GLY A 408 1.19 -15.11 -17.68
N ASN A 409 2.14 -16.02 -17.44
CA ASN A 409 3.43 -15.73 -16.80
C ASN A 409 4.53 -15.40 -17.82
N THR A 410 4.29 -15.55 -19.11
CA THR A 410 5.26 -15.20 -20.15
C THR A 410 5.41 -13.68 -20.20
N TRP A 411 6.51 -13.19 -19.66
CA TRP A 411 6.81 -11.76 -19.58
C TRP A 411 7.77 -11.28 -20.70
N ASN A 412 8.32 -12.19 -21.49
CA ASN A 412 9.17 -11.85 -22.62
C ASN A 412 8.33 -11.37 -23.79
N HIS A 413 8.39 -10.05 -24.06
CA HIS A 413 7.60 -9.40 -25.12
C HIS A 413 7.96 -9.90 -26.51
N GLU A 414 9.24 -10.18 -26.79
CA GLU A 414 9.67 -10.74 -28.07
C GLU A 414 9.07 -12.12 -28.31
N HIS A 415 9.00 -12.94 -27.27
CA HIS A 415 8.36 -14.26 -27.34
C HIS A 415 6.87 -14.13 -27.72
N ILE A 416 6.14 -13.25 -27.04
CA ILE A 416 4.71 -13.02 -27.32
C ILE A 416 4.51 -12.37 -28.70
N ALA A 417 5.40 -11.46 -29.12
CA ALA A 417 5.36 -10.86 -30.43
C ALA A 417 5.60 -11.90 -31.55
N ASN A 418 6.58 -12.80 -31.37
CA ASN A 418 6.82 -13.89 -32.28
C ASN A 418 5.63 -14.85 -32.37
N LEU A 419 5.02 -15.18 -31.22
CA LEU A 419 3.79 -15.98 -31.19
C LEU A 419 2.64 -15.30 -31.96
N ALA A 420 2.44 -14.01 -31.72
CA ALA A 420 1.42 -13.23 -32.41
C ALA A 420 1.67 -13.15 -33.92
N ARG A 421 2.93 -12.91 -34.32
CA ARG A 421 3.36 -12.90 -35.73
C ARG A 421 3.08 -14.24 -36.41
N THR A 422 3.44 -15.34 -35.75
CA THR A 422 3.24 -16.69 -36.30
C THR A 422 1.75 -17.04 -36.47
N LEU A 423 0.90 -16.68 -35.48
CA LEU A 423 -0.55 -16.94 -35.54
C LEU A 423 -1.28 -16.06 -36.58
N THR A 424 -0.65 -15.01 -37.11
CA THR A 424 -1.23 -14.09 -38.10
C THR A 424 -0.51 -14.09 -39.44
N ALA A 425 0.54 -14.88 -39.60
CA ALA A 425 1.28 -15.04 -40.84
C ALA A 425 0.52 -15.94 -41.86
N PRO A 426 0.86 -15.86 -43.15
CA PRO A 426 0.46 -16.88 -44.12
C PRO A 426 0.88 -18.27 -43.66
N GLU A 427 0.10 -19.29 -44.04
CA GLU A 427 0.25 -20.68 -43.56
C GLU A 427 1.69 -21.22 -43.76
N ASP A 428 2.23 -21.01 -44.95
CA ASP A 428 3.60 -21.51 -45.31
C ASP A 428 4.66 -20.91 -44.42
N GLU A 429 4.60 -19.58 -44.17
CA GLU A 429 5.54 -18.87 -43.30
C GLU A 429 5.36 -19.30 -41.84
N ALA A 430 4.11 -19.46 -41.38
CA ALA A 430 3.77 -19.92 -40.06
C ALA A 430 4.29 -21.34 -39.81
N TYR A 431 4.09 -22.24 -40.76
CA TYR A 431 4.53 -23.64 -40.68
C TYR A 431 6.02 -23.77 -40.49
N ASP A 432 6.83 -22.98 -41.22
CA ASP A 432 8.29 -23.02 -41.11
C ASP A 432 8.80 -22.66 -39.71
N VAL A 433 8.03 -21.86 -38.95
CA VAL A 433 8.36 -21.53 -37.56
C VAL A 433 7.76 -22.54 -36.59
N ILE A 434 6.45 -22.87 -36.75
CA ILE A 434 5.72 -23.71 -35.81
C ILE A 434 6.31 -25.11 -35.70
N ARG A 435 6.70 -25.73 -36.82
CA ARG A 435 7.25 -27.08 -36.84
C ARG A 435 8.45 -27.30 -35.95
N HIS A 436 9.16 -26.23 -35.55
CA HIS A 436 10.29 -26.28 -34.63
C HIS A 436 9.92 -26.02 -33.17
N LEU A 437 8.74 -25.41 -32.93
CA LEU A 437 8.33 -24.94 -31.61
C LEU A 437 7.22 -25.80 -31.00
N ALA A 438 6.24 -26.24 -31.80
CA ALA A 438 5.06 -26.92 -31.32
C ALA A 438 4.66 -28.06 -32.23
N ASP A 439 3.99 -29.04 -31.66
CA ASP A 439 3.46 -30.21 -32.36
C ASP A 439 2.01 -30.00 -32.78
N TYR A 440 1.29 -29.13 -32.07
CA TYR A 440 -0.11 -28.76 -32.33
C TYR A 440 -0.33 -27.25 -32.15
N VAL A 441 -1.31 -26.73 -32.89
CA VAL A 441 -1.78 -25.34 -32.76
C VAL A 441 -3.26 -25.38 -32.38
N LEU A 442 -3.61 -24.68 -31.31
CA LEU A 442 -4.98 -24.51 -30.84
C LEU A 442 -5.47 -23.09 -31.16
N VAL A 443 -6.51 -22.96 -31.95
CA VAL A 443 -7.11 -21.70 -32.34
C VAL A 443 -8.64 -21.76 -32.08
N TRP A 444 -9.17 -20.71 -31.51
CA TRP A 444 -10.61 -20.60 -31.22
C TRP A 444 -11.31 -19.81 -32.31
N THR A 445 -12.41 -20.35 -32.83
CA THR A 445 -13.25 -19.72 -33.89
C THR A 445 -14.73 -19.90 -33.59
N GLY A 446 -15.57 -18.99 -34.10
CA GLY A 446 -17.02 -19.09 -34.03
C GLY A 446 -17.72 -18.27 -32.95
N GLY A 447 -16.96 -17.51 -32.12
CA GLY A 447 -17.50 -16.60 -31.12
C GLY A 447 -17.16 -15.15 -31.41
N GLY A 448 -17.89 -14.21 -30.83
CA GLY A 448 -17.67 -12.76 -31.05
C GLY A 448 -16.40 -12.18 -30.44
N SER A 449 -15.66 -12.96 -29.63
CA SER A 449 -14.41 -12.56 -28.97
C SER A 449 -13.33 -13.63 -29.13
N ASP A 450 -13.38 -14.40 -30.18
CA ASP A 450 -12.45 -15.47 -30.53
C ASP A 450 -11.14 -14.97 -31.13
N ASP A 451 -10.25 -15.87 -31.51
CA ASP A 451 -8.93 -15.52 -32.04
C ASP A 451 -9.03 -14.84 -33.42
N MET A 452 -10.09 -15.13 -34.20
CA MET A 452 -10.39 -14.42 -35.44
C MET A 452 -10.67 -12.93 -35.15
N ALA A 453 -11.50 -12.65 -34.16
CA ALA A 453 -11.81 -11.26 -33.74
C ALA A 453 -10.58 -10.57 -33.14
N LYS A 454 -9.67 -11.31 -32.49
CA LYS A 454 -8.42 -10.80 -31.94
C LYS A 454 -7.32 -10.61 -32.98
N SER A 455 -7.43 -11.19 -34.18
CA SER A 455 -6.34 -11.21 -35.19
C SER A 455 -5.76 -9.83 -35.53
N PRO A 456 -6.55 -8.72 -35.67
CA PRO A 456 -5.98 -7.40 -35.90
C PRO A 456 -5.11 -6.89 -34.75
N HIS A 457 -5.42 -7.35 -33.52
CA HIS A 457 -4.65 -7.02 -32.33
C HIS A 457 -3.36 -7.84 -32.26
N LEU A 458 -3.45 -9.14 -32.52
CA LEU A 458 -2.28 -10.03 -32.62
C LEU A 458 -1.31 -9.53 -33.68
N PHE A 459 -1.82 -9.14 -34.85
CA PHE A 459 -0.99 -8.59 -35.91
C PHE A 459 -0.20 -7.34 -35.46
N ARG A 460 -0.84 -6.42 -34.75
CA ARG A 460 -0.15 -5.23 -34.22
C ARG A 460 0.93 -5.56 -33.22
N ILE A 461 0.71 -6.59 -32.38
CA ILE A 461 1.73 -7.07 -31.43
C ILE A 461 2.90 -7.72 -32.18
N GLY A 462 2.62 -8.54 -33.18
CA GLY A 462 3.64 -9.21 -33.98
C GLY A 462 4.47 -8.27 -34.87
N ALA A 463 3.94 -7.09 -35.18
CA ALA A 463 4.61 -6.06 -35.96
C ALA A 463 5.43 -5.07 -35.12
N SER A 464 5.31 -5.09 -33.78
CA SER A 464 6.03 -4.20 -32.86
C SER A 464 7.36 -4.82 -32.42
#